data_355c3d9aa5c1f94e05abb47aed715003
#
_entry.id   355c3d9aa5c1f94e05abb47aed715003
#
_cell.length_a   1.000
_cell.length_b   1.000
_cell.length_c   1.000
_cell.angle_alpha   90.00
_cell.angle_beta   90.00
_cell.angle_gamma   90.00
#
_symmetry.space_group_name_H-M   'P 1'
#
loop_
_entity.id
_entity.type
_entity.pdbx_description
1 polymer ?
#
loop_
_entity_poly.entity_id
_entity_poly.type
_entity_poly.pdbx_seq_one_letter_code
_entity_poly.pdbx_strand_id
1 'polypeptide(L)'
;MYFGNKFLKDRPKWRKKIHDKQAELKAARELPAISNSEVHSGHISKPTENAAFATMKIEEQIKRYQDYETILTYGLDHIPEDEKLILTKLHNTRGKFTNVIIDELANEFDCDPRTIYNKRRYAVLDFVEAIREIINY
;
A
#
# COMPACT_ATOMS: atom_id res chain seq x y z
N MET A 1 1.12 1.12 -18.21
CA MET A 1 1.99 0.05 -17.66
C MET A 1 2.86 0.52 -16.51
N TYR A 2 3.51 1.67 -16.65
CA TYR A 2 4.34 2.23 -15.56
C TYR A 2 3.56 2.43 -14.26
N PHE A 3 2.37 2.99 -14.34
CA PHE A 3 1.50 3.23 -13.18
C PHE A 3 1.17 1.93 -12.44
N GLY A 4 0.76 0.90 -13.18
CA GLY A 4 0.41 -0.38 -12.56
C GLY A 4 1.58 -1.06 -11.87
N ASN A 5 2.77 -1.04 -12.48
CA ASN A 5 3.98 -1.60 -11.89
C ASN A 5 4.37 -0.86 -10.61
N LYS A 6 4.33 0.47 -10.64
CA LYS A 6 4.65 1.28 -9.47
C LYS A 6 3.66 1.04 -8.34
N PHE A 7 2.38 0.96 -8.67
CA PHE A 7 1.31 0.72 -7.71
C PHE A 7 1.52 -0.60 -6.97
N LEU A 8 1.79 -1.67 -7.71
CA LEU A 8 2.06 -3.00 -7.14
C LEU A 8 3.34 -3.01 -6.31
N LYS A 9 4.37 -2.34 -6.78
CA LYS A 9 5.68 -2.30 -6.13
C LYS A 9 5.62 -1.57 -4.78
N ASP A 10 4.77 -0.57 -4.67
CA ASP A 10 4.63 0.23 -3.46
C ASP A 10 3.75 -0.41 -2.38
N ARG A 11 3.08 -1.52 -2.68
CA ARG A 11 2.18 -2.20 -1.73
C ARG A 11 2.81 -2.47 -0.35
N PRO A 12 4.02 -3.04 -0.24
CA PRO A 12 4.63 -3.25 1.08
C PRO A 12 4.91 -1.94 1.81
N LYS A 13 5.22 -0.88 1.07
CA LYS A 13 5.47 0.44 1.64
C LYS A 13 4.20 1.03 2.23
N TRP A 14 3.06 0.86 1.58
CA TRP A 14 1.79 1.38 2.08
C TRP A 14 1.36 0.70 3.37
N ARG A 15 1.51 -0.62 3.45
CA ARG A 15 1.19 -1.37 4.66
C ARG A 15 2.04 -0.91 5.84
N LYS A 16 3.33 -0.72 5.61
CA LYS A 16 4.23 -0.21 6.63
C LYS A 16 3.84 1.21 7.05
N LYS A 17 3.53 2.07 6.08
CA LYS A 17 3.11 3.44 6.36
C LYS A 17 1.80 3.51 7.14
N ILE A 18 0.85 2.66 6.84
CA ILE A 18 -0.40 2.55 7.60
C ILE A 18 -0.09 2.19 9.05
N HIS A 19 0.73 1.16 9.26
CA HIS A 19 1.11 0.72 10.60
C HIS A 19 1.83 1.82 11.37
N ASP A 20 2.81 2.47 10.74
CA ASP A 20 3.58 3.54 11.36
C ASP A 20 2.69 4.73 11.71
N LYS A 21 1.78 5.08 10.83
CA LYS A 21 0.84 6.18 11.07
C LYS A 21 -0.18 5.85 12.14
N GLN A 22 -0.62 4.61 12.24
CA GLN A 22 -1.50 4.17 13.31
C GLN A 22 -0.80 4.24 14.67
N ALA A 23 0.49 3.87 14.73
CA ALA A 23 1.28 4.00 15.94
C ALA A 23 1.47 5.47 16.34
N GLU A 24 1.74 6.36 15.39
CA GLU A 24 1.80 7.79 15.62
C GLU A 24 0.49 8.34 16.18
N LEU A 25 -0.62 7.93 15.59
CA LEU A 25 -1.94 8.37 16.01
C LEU A 25 -2.23 7.93 17.44
N LYS A 26 -1.91 6.70 17.77
CA LYS A 26 -2.07 6.17 19.12
C LYS A 26 -1.24 6.95 20.11
N ALA A 27 0.02 7.22 19.80
CA ALA A 27 0.91 8.01 20.63
C ALA A 27 0.38 9.43 20.85
N ALA A 28 -0.12 10.05 19.79
CA ALA A 28 -0.70 11.39 19.86
C ALA A 28 -1.95 11.43 20.75
N ARG A 29 -2.76 10.38 20.72
CA ARG A 29 -3.95 10.29 21.56
C ARG A 29 -3.65 10.01 23.03
N GLU A 30 -2.54 9.33 23.31
CA GLU A 30 -2.15 8.99 24.68
C GLU A 30 -1.42 10.11 25.40
N LEU A 31 -0.84 11.03 24.68
CA LEU A 31 0.02 12.06 25.21
C LEU A 31 -0.65 13.15 26.05
N PRO A 32 -1.89 13.44 25.96
CA PRO A 32 -2.26 14.81 26.31
C PRO A 32 -2.94 15.05 27.60
N ALA A 33 -3.34 14.06 28.27
CA ALA A 33 -4.13 14.29 29.46
C ALA A 33 -3.34 15.00 30.55
N ILE A 34 -2.05 14.77 30.62
CA ILE A 34 -1.19 15.32 31.64
C ILE A 34 -0.77 16.74 31.29
N SER A 35 -0.43 16.99 30.07
CA SER A 35 0.01 18.31 29.66
C SER A 35 -1.11 19.34 29.69
N ASN A 36 -2.33 18.91 29.50
CA ASN A 36 -3.47 19.80 29.54
C ASN A 36 -3.81 20.33 30.92
N SER A 37 -3.57 19.52 31.95
CA SER A 37 -3.89 19.92 33.32
C SER A 37 -2.95 20.98 33.84
N GLU A 38 -1.80 21.12 33.29
CA GLU A 38 -0.81 22.08 33.80
C GLU A 38 -0.93 23.44 33.18
N VAL A 39 -1.87 23.58 32.33
CA VAL A 39 -1.85 24.74 31.58
C VAL A 39 -2.71 25.81 32.12
N HIS A 40 -2.09 26.71 32.72
CA HIS A 40 -2.74 27.83 33.33
C HIS A 40 -2.76 29.07 32.51
N SER A 41 -2.14 29.04 31.38
CA SER A 41 -2.08 30.23 30.52
C SER A 41 -2.92 30.02 29.29
N GLY A 42 -3.47 31.08 28.77
CA GLY A 42 -4.27 31.04 27.57
C GLY A 42 -3.52 30.64 26.32
N HIS A 43 -2.23 30.34 26.44
CA HIS A 43 -1.43 29.91 25.29
C HIS A 43 -1.59 28.45 24.93
N ILE A 44 -2.38 27.75 25.68
CA ILE A 44 -2.55 26.34 25.52
C ILE A 44 -3.35 25.93 24.33
N SER A 45 -4.23 26.80 23.90
CA SER A 45 -5.10 26.49 22.78
C SER A 45 -4.31 26.20 21.50
N LYS A 46 -3.20 26.90 21.25
CA LYS A 46 -2.39 26.67 20.06
C LYS A 46 -1.75 25.29 20.01
N PRO A 47 -1.06 24.81 21.05
CA PRO A 47 -0.53 23.44 21.04
C PRO A 47 -1.63 22.39 20.89
N THR A 48 -2.79 22.63 21.48
CA THR A 48 -3.94 21.73 21.36
C THR A 48 -4.49 21.71 19.95
N GLU A 49 -4.62 22.86 19.33
CA GLU A 49 -5.05 22.96 17.94
C GLU A 49 -4.06 22.29 17.01
N ASN A 50 -2.77 22.52 17.19
CA ASN A 50 -1.73 21.89 16.38
C ASN A 50 -1.75 20.37 16.54
N ALA A 51 -1.98 19.86 17.73
CA ALA A 51 -2.10 18.45 17.97
C ALA A 51 -3.35 17.87 17.28
N ALA A 52 -4.46 18.59 17.33
CA ALA A 52 -5.68 18.17 16.63
C ALA A 52 -5.50 18.15 15.11
N PHE A 53 -4.87 19.17 14.54
CA PHE A 53 -4.55 19.20 13.11
C PHE A 53 -3.59 18.07 12.73
N ALA A 54 -2.56 17.82 13.53
CA ALA A 54 -1.63 16.73 13.27
C ALA A 54 -2.33 15.38 13.29
N THR A 55 -3.25 15.17 14.25
CA THR A 55 -4.06 13.96 14.34
C THR A 55 -4.94 13.77 13.09
N MET A 56 -5.63 14.83 12.68
CA MET A 56 -6.47 14.79 11.48
C MET A 56 -5.64 14.47 10.23
N LYS A 57 -4.46 15.07 10.10
CA LYS A 57 -3.57 14.82 8.98
C LYS A 57 -3.09 13.37 8.94
N ILE A 58 -2.77 12.81 10.09
CA ILE A 58 -2.39 11.40 10.21
C ILE A 58 -3.56 10.50 9.81
N GLU A 59 -4.76 10.79 10.27
CA GLU A 59 -5.97 10.03 9.92
C GLU A 59 -6.24 10.07 8.41
N GLU A 60 -6.09 11.22 7.78
CA GLU A 60 -6.23 11.36 6.33
C GLU A 60 -5.21 10.52 5.58
N GLN A 61 -3.97 10.49 6.04
CA GLN A 61 -2.92 9.69 5.42
C GLN A 61 -3.19 8.20 5.58
N ILE A 62 -3.64 7.75 6.75
CA ILE A 62 -4.02 6.36 6.98
C ILE A 62 -5.13 5.96 6.01
N LYS A 63 -6.16 6.79 5.89
CA LYS A 63 -7.28 6.53 4.98
C LYS A 63 -6.81 6.42 3.54
N ARG A 64 -5.90 7.31 3.10
CA ARG A 64 -5.35 7.28 1.75
C ARG A 64 -4.62 5.96 1.47
N TYR A 65 -3.79 5.49 2.39
CA TYR A 65 -3.07 4.23 2.21
C TYR A 65 -4.01 3.03 2.25
N GLN A 66 -5.05 3.08 3.08
CA GLN A 66 -6.08 2.04 3.12
C GLN A 66 -6.86 2.00 1.81
N ASP A 67 -7.15 3.15 1.22
CA ASP A 67 -7.80 3.24 -0.09
C ASP A 67 -6.91 2.62 -1.18
N TYR A 68 -5.61 2.87 -1.14
CA TYR A 68 -4.66 2.25 -2.07
C TYR A 68 -4.63 0.73 -1.92
N GLU A 69 -4.64 0.21 -0.69
CA GLU A 69 -4.71 -1.23 -0.45
C GLU A 69 -6.03 -1.82 -0.97
N THR A 70 -7.12 -1.13 -0.80
CA THR A 70 -8.43 -1.55 -1.30
C THR A 70 -8.43 -1.64 -2.82
N ILE A 71 -7.90 -0.62 -3.48
CA ILE A 71 -7.78 -0.60 -4.95
C ILE A 71 -6.89 -1.74 -5.43
N LEU A 72 -5.77 -1.95 -4.79
CA LEU A 72 -4.83 -3.00 -5.15
C LEU A 72 -5.46 -4.38 -5.01
N THR A 73 -6.13 -4.64 -3.89
CA THR A 73 -6.81 -5.91 -3.64
C THR A 73 -7.91 -6.13 -4.67
N TYR A 74 -8.68 -5.11 -4.98
CA TYR A 74 -9.73 -5.19 -6.01
C TYR A 74 -9.13 -5.59 -7.36
N GLY A 75 -8.06 -4.90 -7.79
CA GLY A 75 -7.41 -5.20 -9.06
C GLY A 75 -6.88 -6.62 -9.13
N LEU A 76 -6.22 -7.09 -8.07
CA LEU A 76 -5.68 -8.44 -8.02
C LEU A 76 -6.78 -9.51 -8.01
N ASP A 77 -7.91 -9.22 -7.37
CA ASP A 77 -9.02 -10.17 -7.29
C ASP A 77 -9.82 -10.26 -8.59
N HIS A 78 -9.67 -9.30 -9.48
CA HIS A 78 -10.42 -9.23 -10.75
C HIS A 78 -9.58 -9.63 -11.97
N ILE A 79 -8.40 -10.20 -11.76
CA ILE A 79 -7.59 -10.78 -12.82
C ILE A 79 -7.50 -12.29 -12.66
N PRO A 80 -7.10 -13.05 -13.70
CA PRO A 80 -6.95 -14.50 -13.58
C PRO A 80 -5.98 -14.91 -12.47
N GLU A 81 -6.24 -16.07 -11.86
CA GLU A 81 -5.46 -16.55 -10.72
C GLU A 81 -3.97 -16.73 -11.02
N ASP A 82 -3.61 -17.19 -12.19
CA ASP A 82 -2.22 -17.34 -12.60
C ASP A 82 -1.52 -15.98 -12.68
N GLU A 83 -2.18 -14.98 -13.22
CA GLU A 83 -1.68 -13.62 -13.29
C GLU A 83 -1.54 -13.00 -11.91
N LYS A 84 -2.54 -13.20 -11.04
CA LYS A 84 -2.50 -12.74 -9.66
C LYS A 84 -1.31 -13.32 -8.92
N LEU A 85 -1.06 -14.61 -9.07
CA LEU A 85 0.07 -15.28 -8.45
C LEU A 85 1.40 -14.71 -8.93
N ILE A 86 1.54 -14.49 -10.23
CA ILE A 86 2.75 -13.92 -10.81
C ILE A 86 3.02 -12.53 -10.26
N LEU A 87 2.01 -11.65 -10.28
CA LEU A 87 2.17 -10.29 -9.76
C LEU A 87 2.46 -10.29 -8.27
N THR A 88 1.79 -11.12 -7.50
CA THR A 88 1.99 -11.19 -6.06
C THR A 88 3.41 -11.64 -5.72
N LYS A 89 3.92 -12.67 -6.38
CA LYS A 89 5.27 -13.15 -6.13
C LYS A 89 6.34 -12.16 -6.56
N LEU A 90 6.17 -11.52 -7.72
CA LEU A 90 7.16 -10.59 -8.25
C LEU A 90 7.27 -9.29 -7.43
N HIS A 91 6.17 -8.85 -6.84
CA HIS A 91 6.14 -7.56 -6.18
C HIS A 91 6.15 -7.60 -4.64
N ASN A 92 5.89 -8.77 -4.06
CA ASN A 92 5.87 -8.93 -2.60
C ASN A 92 7.09 -9.62 -2.02
N THR A 93 7.94 -10.22 -2.84
CA THR A 93 9.10 -10.97 -2.35
C THR A 93 10.29 -10.03 -2.18
N ARG A 94 10.69 -9.80 -0.94
CA ARG A 94 11.84 -8.96 -0.62
C ARG A 94 13.14 -9.77 -0.71
N GLY A 95 14.20 -9.13 -1.19
CA GLY A 95 15.54 -9.70 -1.15
C GLY A 95 15.88 -10.71 -2.23
N LYS A 96 14.93 -11.04 -3.11
CA LYS A 96 15.19 -11.94 -4.25
C LYS A 96 15.29 -11.13 -5.54
N PHE A 97 16.22 -11.53 -6.39
CA PHE A 97 16.32 -10.93 -7.72
C PHE A 97 15.14 -11.36 -8.60
N THR A 98 14.72 -10.49 -9.49
CA THR A 98 13.59 -10.74 -10.38
C THR A 98 13.80 -12.01 -11.23
N ASN A 99 14.98 -12.23 -11.74
CA ASN A 99 15.28 -13.42 -12.56
C ASN A 99 15.12 -14.72 -11.77
N VAL A 100 15.47 -14.73 -10.48
CA VAL A 100 15.30 -15.90 -9.62
C VAL A 100 13.81 -16.20 -9.44
N ILE A 101 13.00 -15.17 -9.20
CA ILE A 101 11.57 -15.32 -9.03
C ILE A 101 10.91 -15.80 -10.34
N ILE A 102 11.36 -15.27 -11.46
CA ILE A 102 10.88 -15.70 -12.78
C ILE A 102 11.19 -17.18 -13.02
N ASP A 103 12.39 -17.63 -12.67
CA ASP A 103 12.77 -19.03 -12.82
C ASP A 103 11.93 -19.94 -11.90
N GLU A 104 11.69 -19.52 -10.67
CA GLU A 104 10.80 -20.25 -9.75
C GLU A 104 9.39 -20.37 -10.30
N LEU A 105 8.85 -19.30 -10.84
CA LEU A 105 7.52 -19.29 -11.45
C LEU A 105 7.47 -20.16 -12.71
N ALA A 106 8.50 -20.11 -13.53
CA ALA A 106 8.60 -20.96 -14.72
C ALA A 106 8.55 -22.44 -14.36
N ASN A 107 9.26 -22.83 -13.30
CA ASN A 107 9.23 -24.20 -12.80
C ASN A 107 7.85 -24.56 -12.25
N GLU A 108 7.22 -23.67 -11.52
CA GLU A 108 5.90 -23.90 -10.93
C GLU A 108 4.81 -24.05 -12.00
N PHE A 109 4.87 -23.25 -13.06
CA PHE A 109 3.92 -23.30 -14.17
C PHE A 109 4.34 -24.29 -15.29
N ASP A 110 5.48 -24.94 -15.14
CA ASP A 110 6.05 -25.87 -16.13
C ASP A 110 6.13 -25.22 -17.51
N CYS A 111 6.78 -24.07 -17.56
CA CYS A 111 6.94 -23.31 -18.79
C CYS A 111 8.30 -22.61 -18.85
N ASP A 112 8.56 -21.99 -20.00
CA ASP A 112 9.79 -21.23 -20.25
C ASP A 112 9.74 -19.91 -19.46
N PRO A 113 10.86 -19.42 -18.90
CA PRO A 113 10.90 -18.09 -18.29
C PRO A 113 10.38 -16.97 -19.18
N ARG A 114 10.58 -17.06 -20.49
CA ARG A 114 10.06 -16.10 -21.46
C ARG A 114 8.52 -16.02 -21.41
N THR A 115 7.87 -17.14 -21.20
CA THR A 115 6.42 -17.22 -21.03
C THR A 115 5.96 -16.46 -19.79
N ILE A 116 6.72 -16.55 -18.70
CA ILE A 116 6.42 -15.81 -17.48
C ILE A 116 6.54 -14.30 -17.70
N TYR A 117 7.57 -13.83 -18.39
CA TYR A 117 7.69 -12.41 -18.75
C TYR A 117 6.49 -11.91 -19.56
N ASN A 118 6.03 -12.70 -20.51
CA ASN A 118 4.85 -12.36 -21.31
C ASN A 118 3.59 -12.35 -20.46
N LYS A 119 3.40 -13.35 -19.60
CA LYS A 119 2.26 -13.40 -18.69
C LYS A 119 2.26 -12.21 -17.72
N ARG A 120 3.44 -11.81 -17.24
CA ARG A 120 3.59 -10.63 -16.40
C ARG A 120 3.10 -9.37 -17.11
N ARG A 121 3.46 -9.21 -18.38
CA ARG A 121 3.01 -8.06 -19.18
C ARG A 121 1.50 -8.01 -19.26
N TYR A 122 0.86 -9.12 -19.61
CA TYR A 122 -0.59 -9.20 -19.68
C TYR A 122 -1.24 -9.02 -18.33
N ALA A 123 -0.63 -9.56 -17.27
CA ALA A 123 -1.13 -9.41 -15.90
C ALA A 123 -1.17 -7.95 -15.48
N VAL A 124 -0.13 -7.18 -15.78
CA VAL A 124 -0.10 -5.75 -15.48
C VAL A 124 -1.17 -4.99 -16.27
N LEU A 125 -1.34 -5.32 -17.55
CA LEU A 125 -2.37 -4.71 -18.36
C LEU A 125 -3.77 -5.01 -17.83
N ASP A 126 -4.04 -6.26 -17.50
CA ASP A 126 -5.33 -6.67 -16.94
C ASP A 126 -5.59 -6.03 -15.58
N PHE A 127 -4.56 -5.92 -14.75
CA PHE A 127 -4.64 -5.23 -13.47
C PHE A 127 -5.01 -3.75 -13.64
N VAL A 128 -4.33 -3.05 -14.53
CA VAL A 128 -4.62 -1.63 -14.81
C VAL A 128 -6.04 -1.47 -15.34
N GLU A 129 -6.48 -2.36 -16.21
CA GLU A 129 -7.85 -2.36 -16.73
C GLU A 129 -8.87 -2.55 -15.61
N ALA A 130 -8.63 -3.50 -14.72
CA ALA A 130 -9.52 -3.78 -13.59
C ALA A 130 -9.64 -2.59 -12.64
N ILE A 131 -8.53 -1.95 -12.27
CA ILE A 131 -8.57 -0.82 -11.36
C ILE A 131 -9.10 0.45 -12.01
N ARG A 132 -9.05 0.55 -13.33
CA ARG A 132 -9.58 1.70 -14.05
C ARG A 132 -11.06 1.88 -13.80
N GLU A 133 -11.79 0.80 -13.61
CA GLU A 133 -13.22 0.83 -13.33
C GLU A 133 -13.54 1.55 -12.02
N ILE A 134 -12.65 1.50 -11.04
CA ILE A 134 -12.90 2.12 -9.72
C ILE A 134 -12.15 3.42 -9.51
N ILE A 135 -11.16 3.73 -10.35
CA ILE A 135 -10.40 4.98 -10.23
C ILE A 135 -11.04 6.11 -11.05
N ASN A 136 -11.69 5.79 -12.14
CA ASN A 136 -12.25 6.77 -13.08
C ASN A 136 -13.68 7.21 -12.71
N TYR A 137 -13.97 7.32 -11.45
CA TYR A 137 -15.25 7.84 -11.04
C TYR A 137 -15.18 9.33 -10.79
#